data_8c4bb81beb14b9f36eb4e00c3359d1bf
#
_entry.id   8c4bb81beb14b9f36eb4e00c3359d1bf
#
_cell.length_a   1.000
_cell.length_b   1.000
_cell.length_c   1.000
_cell.angle_alpha   90.00
_cell.angle_beta   90.00
_cell.angle_gamma   90.00
#
_symmetry.space_group_name_H-M   'P 1'
#
loop_
_entity.id
_entity.type
_entity.pdbx_description
1 polymer ?
#
loop_
_entity_poly.entity_id
_entity_poly.type
_entity_poly.pdbx_seq_one_letter_code
_entity_poly.pdbx_strand_id
1 'polypeptide(L)'
;VKPMRNFIAQLNASADKGDWTCVLSQLRTWADADALMGTISGYQGHYERSWAGTDFAMVLLRMPSDIRKRNQAQLDAITPWLERIAIATRNAEAINHLHNNLVYWAGLNLIAIGTATDNSDLINSGLLRIREGIRDIGPDGALAREVKRGDRALHYHTFALIPLVFAAELVQRRHIDLYRENGHAIGRLANLVINAVVDPASFEKITPIKQALFPWTLQDELCWMEPYYAHVRDPRLPALIAPRRPFSEWRLGGNVTAAWGAELPGH
;
A
#
# COMPACT_ATOMS: atom_id res chain seq x y z
N VAL A 1 -2.61 -3.67 19.20
CA VAL A 1 -1.87 -2.86 18.20
C VAL A 1 -0.38 -2.84 18.48
N LYS A 2 0.07 -2.41 19.69
CA LYS A 2 1.52 -2.27 19.98
C LYS A 2 2.35 -3.55 19.78
N PRO A 3 1.95 -4.76 20.24
CA PRO A 3 2.71 -5.99 19.97
C PRO A 3 2.82 -6.29 18.47
N MET A 4 1.74 -6.10 17.71
CA MET A 4 1.73 -6.28 16.26
C MET A 4 2.71 -5.33 15.56
N ARG A 5 2.74 -4.05 15.94
CA ARG A 5 3.65 -3.05 15.35
C ARG A 5 5.12 -3.39 15.65
N ASN A 6 5.42 -3.86 16.85
CA ASN A 6 6.76 -4.32 17.19
C ASN A 6 7.17 -5.53 16.34
N PHE A 7 6.25 -6.48 16.14
CA PHE A 7 6.50 -7.64 15.27
C PHE A 7 6.77 -7.21 13.83
N ILE A 8 5.94 -6.35 13.25
CA ILE A 8 6.13 -5.80 11.90
C ILE A 8 7.49 -5.11 11.78
N ALA A 9 7.88 -4.29 12.75
CA ALA A 9 9.18 -3.62 12.73
C ALA A 9 10.35 -4.62 12.72
N GLN A 10 10.27 -5.70 13.50
CA GLN A 10 11.29 -6.76 13.52
C GLN A 10 11.31 -7.55 12.20
N LEU A 11 10.14 -7.88 11.67
CA LEU A 11 9.99 -8.59 10.40
C LEU A 11 10.63 -7.80 9.24
N ASN A 12 10.28 -6.51 9.15
CA ASN A 12 10.80 -5.62 8.13
C ASN A 12 12.33 -5.43 8.28
N ALA A 13 12.83 -5.28 9.50
CA ALA A 13 14.28 -5.20 9.75
C ALA A 13 15.03 -6.48 9.35
N SER A 14 14.42 -7.66 9.53
CA SER A 14 14.99 -8.94 9.07
C SER A 14 15.01 -9.01 7.54
N ALA A 15 13.92 -8.60 6.89
CA ALA A 15 13.82 -8.56 5.44
C ALA A 15 14.83 -7.58 4.82
N ASP A 16 15.03 -6.41 5.43
CA ASP A 16 16.00 -5.40 4.97
C ASP A 16 17.45 -5.89 5.05
N LYS A 17 17.75 -6.80 5.99
CA LYS A 17 19.05 -7.48 6.12
C LYS A 17 19.19 -8.69 5.21
N GLY A 18 18.12 -9.11 4.49
CA GLY A 18 18.10 -10.34 3.70
C GLY A 18 18.06 -11.62 4.55
N ASP A 19 17.72 -11.52 5.83
CA ASP A 19 17.60 -12.68 6.74
C ASP A 19 16.25 -13.37 6.55
N TRP A 20 16.10 -14.05 5.41
CA TRP A 20 14.88 -14.74 5.04
C TRP A 20 14.55 -15.94 5.94
N THR A 21 15.54 -16.53 6.58
CA THR A 21 15.32 -17.58 7.57
C THR A 21 14.58 -17.04 8.77
N CYS A 22 15.02 -15.90 9.28
CA CYS A 22 14.34 -15.20 10.39
C CYS A 22 12.93 -14.75 9.99
N VAL A 23 12.77 -14.16 8.79
CA VAL A 23 11.45 -13.73 8.25
C VAL A 23 10.46 -14.89 8.23
N LEU A 24 10.84 -16.03 7.65
CA LEU A 24 9.95 -17.18 7.54
C LEU A 24 9.64 -17.81 8.90
N SER A 25 10.62 -17.90 9.81
CA SER A 25 10.42 -18.38 11.17
C SER A 25 9.42 -17.51 11.95
N GLN A 26 9.55 -16.19 11.85
CA GLN A 26 8.63 -15.24 12.48
C GLN A 26 7.20 -15.37 11.95
N LEU A 27 7.04 -15.38 10.62
CA LEU A 27 5.72 -15.54 9.99
C LEU A 27 5.11 -16.91 10.31
N ARG A 28 5.93 -17.98 10.34
CA ARG A 28 5.47 -19.31 10.71
C ARG A 28 4.95 -19.35 12.15
N THR A 29 5.66 -18.73 13.10
CA THR A 29 5.21 -18.63 14.50
C THR A 29 3.84 -17.96 14.61
N TRP A 30 3.59 -16.92 13.83
CA TRP A 30 2.30 -16.22 13.81
C TRP A 30 1.21 -17.04 13.11
N ALA A 31 1.56 -17.73 12.06
CA ALA A 31 0.64 -18.64 11.37
C ALA A 31 0.19 -19.80 12.26
N ASP A 32 1.12 -20.44 12.96
CA ASP A 32 0.83 -21.54 13.89
C ASP A 32 -0.02 -21.11 15.09
N ALA A 33 0.13 -19.86 15.53
CA ALA A 33 -0.69 -19.26 16.58
C ALA A 33 -2.03 -18.70 16.08
N ASP A 34 -2.35 -18.84 14.79
CA ASP A 34 -3.53 -18.23 14.13
C ASP A 34 -3.68 -16.73 14.45
N ALA A 35 -2.55 -16.03 14.53
CA ALA A 35 -2.50 -14.63 14.92
C ALA A 35 -3.37 -13.77 14.00
N LEU A 36 -3.93 -12.68 14.53
CA LEU A 36 -4.84 -11.74 13.85
C LEU A 36 -6.23 -12.34 13.51
N MET A 37 -6.49 -13.63 13.80
CA MET A 37 -7.78 -14.26 13.48
C MET A 37 -8.79 -14.23 14.65
N GLY A 38 -8.41 -13.71 15.80
CA GLY A 38 -9.30 -13.51 16.94
C GLY A 38 -10.43 -12.50 16.68
N THR A 39 -11.37 -12.44 17.62
CA THR A 39 -12.49 -11.50 17.58
C THR A 39 -12.00 -10.05 17.63
N ILE A 40 -12.52 -9.23 16.74
CA ILE A 40 -12.23 -7.79 16.69
C ILE A 40 -13.41 -7.01 17.25
N SER A 41 -13.12 -6.15 18.22
CA SER A 41 -14.06 -5.15 18.73
C SER A 41 -13.74 -3.78 18.09
N GLY A 42 -14.72 -3.21 17.38
CA GLY A 42 -14.59 -1.90 16.75
C GLY A 42 -13.86 -1.88 15.39
N TYR A 43 -13.96 -0.76 14.71
CA TYR A 43 -13.53 -0.62 13.31
C TYR A 43 -12.00 -0.69 13.13
N GLN A 44 -11.25 -0.09 14.03
CA GLN A 44 -9.80 0.04 13.91
C GLN A 44 -9.08 -1.32 13.80
N GLY A 45 -9.55 -2.34 14.50
CA GLY A 45 -8.94 -3.67 14.43
C GLY A 45 -9.02 -4.31 13.05
N HIS A 46 -10.10 -4.06 12.29
CA HIS A 46 -10.23 -4.53 10.90
C HIS A 46 -9.22 -3.86 9.98
N TYR A 47 -8.98 -2.55 10.16
CA TYR A 47 -7.98 -1.81 9.38
C TYR A 47 -6.56 -2.31 9.69
N GLU A 48 -6.25 -2.47 10.98
CA GLU A 48 -4.94 -2.95 11.43
C GLU A 48 -4.65 -4.38 10.93
N ARG A 49 -5.65 -5.28 10.93
CA ARG A 49 -5.52 -6.62 10.33
C ARG A 49 -5.19 -6.54 8.85
N SER A 50 -5.94 -5.73 8.11
CA SER A 50 -5.74 -5.54 6.67
C SER A 50 -4.33 -5.01 6.39
N TRP A 51 -3.89 -3.98 7.10
CA TRP A 51 -2.56 -3.39 6.91
C TRP A 51 -1.43 -4.33 7.29
N ALA A 52 -1.57 -5.09 8.38
CA ALA A 52 -0.58 -6.09 8.76
C ALA A 52 -0.45 -7.21 7.72
N GLY A 53 -1.59 -7.72 7.23
CA GLY A 53 -1.59 -8.72 6.14
C GLY A 53 -0.97 -8.20 4.85
N THR A 54 -1.17 -6.91 4.54
CA THR A 54 -0.50 -6.26 3.41
C THR A 54 1.01 -6.27 3.60
N ASP A 55 1.49 -5.82 4.77
CA ASP A 55 2.92 -5.81 5.09
C ASP A 55 3.56 -7.20 4.94
N PHE A 56 2.95 -8.24 5.52
CA PHE A 56 3.47 -9.60 5.45
C PHE A 56 3.59 -10.09 4.00
N ALA A 57 2.59 -9.82 3.18
CA ALA A 57 2.63 -10.17 1.76
C ALA A 57 3.71 -9.38 1.01
N MET A 58 3.82 -8.07 1.26
CA MET A 58 4.83 -7.21 0.64
C MET A 58 6.25 -7.65 1.02
N VAL A 59 6.49 -8.04 2.28
CA VAL A 59 7.77 -8.65 2.69
C VAL A 59 8.06 -9.90 1.89
N LEU A 60 7.10 -10.83 1.79
CA LEU A 60 7.29 -12.07 1.04
C LEU A 60 7.53 -11.82 -0.46
N LEU A 61 6.92 -10.81 -1.05
CA LEU A 61 7.12 -10.45 -2.46
C LEU A 61 8.51 -9.89 -2.76
N ARG A 62 9.23 -9.39 -1.74
CA ARG A 62 10.64 -8.97 -1.83
C ARG A 62 11.63 -10.14 -1.83
N MET A 63 11.19 -11.33 -1.42
CA MET A 63 12.07 -12.51 -1.31
C MET A 63 12.61 -12.90 -2.69
N PRO A 64 13.96 -13.07 -2.85
CA PRO A 64 14.55 -13.53 -4.09
C PRO A 64 13.98 -14.88 -4.53
N SER A 65 13.85 -15.06 -5.84
CA SER A 65 13.16 -16.23 -6.42
C SER A 65 13.84 -17.57 -6.09
N ASP A 66 15.17 -17.59 -5.98
CA ASP A 66 15.94 -18.77 -5.60
C ASP A 66 15.75 -19.13 -4.12
N ILE A 67 15.65 -18.12 -3.24
CA ILE A 67 15.34 -18.30 -1.82
C ILE A 67 13.91 -18.80 -1.65
N ARG A 68 12.97 -18.20 -2.38
CA ARG A 68 11.56 -18.62 -2.39
C ARG A 68 11.42 -20.09 -2.76
N LYS A 69 12.09 -20.53 -3.84
CA LYS A 69 12.06 -21.94 -4.29
C LYS A 69 12.61 -22.90 -3.24
N ARG A 70 13.71 -22.55 -2.57
CA ARG A 70 14.32 -23.38 -1.52
C ARG A 70 13.46 -23.50 -0.26
N ASN A 71 12.59 -22.54 -0.01
CA ASN A 71 11.76 -22.47 1.20
C ASN A 71 10.27 -22.71 0.91
N GLN A 72 9.93 -23.36 -0.21
CA GLN A 72 8.55 -23.56 -0.64
C GLN A 72 7.69 -24.23 0.43
N ALA A 73 8.19 -25.27 1.10
CA ALA A 73 7.46 -25.97 2.16
C ALA A 73 7.08 -25.05 3.36
N GLN A 74 7.94 -24.07 3.70
CA GLN A 74 7.63 -23.10 4.75
C GLN A 74 6.58 -22.10 4.26
N LEU A 75 6.67 -21.67 3.01
CA LEU A 75 5.68 -20.77 2.39
C LEU A 75 4.31 -21.46 2.30
N ASP A 76 4.27 -22.74 1.91
CA ASP A 76 3.04 -23.52 1.84
C ASP A 76 2.34 -23.61 3.21
N ALA A 77 3.12 -23.68 4.29
CA ALA A 77 2.61 -23.71 5.65
C ALA A 77 2.10 -22.34 6.16
N ILE A 78 2.60 -21.23 5.61
CA ILE A 78 2.18 -19.85 5.94
C ILE A 78 0.97 -19.41 5.09
N THR A 79 0.91 -19.86 3.85
CA THR A 79 -0.11 -19.46 2.85
C THR A 79 -1.55 -19.53 3.35
N PRO A 80 -2.04 -20.63 3.96
CA PRO A 80 -3.45 -20.71 4.40
C PRO A 80 -3.82 -19.65 5.44
N TRP A 81 -2.88 -19.29 6.32
CA TRP A 81 -3.10 -18.24 7.31
C TRP A 81 -3.19 -16.86 6.65
N LEU A 82 -2.30 -16.53 5.70
CA LEU A 82 -2.37 -15.26 4.94
C LEU A 82 -3.69 -15.16 4.17
N GLU A 83 -4.13 -16.22 3.53
CA GLU A 83 -5.39 -16.24 2.81
C GLU A 83 -6.59 -16.03 3.73
N ARG A 84 -6.58 -16.60 4.95
CA ARG A 84 -7.63 -16.31 5.95
C ARG A 84 -7.64 -14.83 6.35
N ILE A 85 -6.48 -14.18 6.49
CA ILE A 85 -6.41 -12.72 6.73
C ILE A 85 -7.06 -11.96 5.57
N ALA A 86 -6.75 -12.31 4.33
CA ALA A 86 -7.34 -11.69 3.15
C ALA A 86 -8.87 -11.91 3.09
N ILE A 87 -9.33 -13.13 3.33
CA ILE A 87 -10.77 -13.45 3.37
C ILE A 87 -11.48 -12.67 4.48
N ALA A 88 -10.88 -12.56 5.66
CA ALA A 88 -11.41 -11.77 6.76
C ALA A 88 -11.48 -10.28 6.42
N THR A 89 -10.49 -9.75 5.67
CA THR A 89 -10.50 -8.38 5.14
C THR A 89 -11.58 -8.21 4.08
N ARG A 90 -11.73 -9.17 3.16
CA ARG A 90 -12.77 -9.16 2.12
C ARG A 90 -14.18 -9.10 2.71
N ASN A 91 -14.42 -9.83 3.78
CA ASN A 91 -15.72 -9.97 4.42
C ASN A 91 -15.99 -8.92 5.52
N ALA A 92 -15.04 -8.01 5.77
CA ALA A 92 -15.19 -7.00 6.82
C ALA A 92 -16.20 -5.91 6.43
N GLU A 93 -17.44 -6.01 6.90
CA GLU A 93 -18.47 -4.98 6.70
C GLU A 93 -18.02 -3.61 7.21
N ALA A 94 -17.23 -3.56 8.29
CA ALA A 94 -16.61 -2.35 8.81
C ALA A 94 -15.77 -1.58 7.78
N ILE A 95 -15.34 -2.22 6.68
CA ILE A 95 -14.61 -1.60 5.58
C ILE A 95 -15.52 -1.42 4.36
N ASN A 96 -16.31 -2.42 4.01
CA ASN A 96 -17.01 -2.52 2.73
C ASN A 96 -17.99 -1.36 2.45
N HIS A 97 -18.59 -0.80 3.50
CA HIS A 97 -19.56 0.31 3.33
C HIS A 97 -18.93 1.72 3.34
N LEU A 98 -17.61 1.83 3.50
CA LEU A 98 -16.95 3.13 3.66
C LEU A 98 -16.78 3.88 2.34
N HIS A 99 -16.57 3.17 1.23
CA HIS A 99 -16.35 3.73 -0.10
C HIS A 99 -15.29 4.86 -0.12
N ASN A 100 -14.17 4.68 0.59
CA ASN A 100 -13.10 5.66 0.73
C ASN A 100 -11.72 4.96 0.69
N ASN A 101 -10.65 5.67 1.01
CA ASN A 101 -9.28 5.13 1.01
C ASN A 101 -9.14 3.78 1.73
N LEU A 102 -9.93 3.48 2.76
CA LEU A 102 -9.85 2.21 3.49
C LEU A 102 -10.31 1.01 2.65
N VAL A 103 -11.24 1.22 1.72
CA VAL A 103 -11.61 0.21 0.72
C VAL A 103 -10.47 -0.04 -0.25
N TYR A 104 -9.74 1.00 -0.65
CA TYR A 104 -8.58 0.86 -1.55
C TYR A 104 -7.43 0.12 -0.87
N TRP A 105 -7.17 0.41 0.42
CA TRP A 105 -6.21 -0.35 1.24
C TRP A 105 -6.60 -1.82 1.39
N ALA A 106 -7.89 -2.12 1.58
CA ALA A 106 -8.37 -3.49 1.57
C ALA A 106 -8.22 -4.15 0.19
N GLY A 107 -8.38 -3.39 -0.90
CA GLY A 107 -8.08 -3.84 -2.26
C GLY A 107 -6.61 -4.22 -2.43
N LEU A 108 -5.69 -3.38 -1.96
CA LEU A 108 -4.25 -3.68 -1.97
C LEU A 108 -3.93 -4.92 -1.12
N ASN A 109 -4.54 -5.08 0.06
CA ASN A 109 -4.37 -6.28 0.90
C ASN A 109 -4.68 -7.56 0.12
N LEU A 110 -5.84 -7.59 -0.54
CA LEU A 110 -6.27 -8.74 -1.34
C LEU A 110 -5.33 -9.02 -2.51
N ILE A 111 -4.89 -7.98 -3.23
CA ILE A 111 -3.95 -8.12 -4.35
C ILE A 111 -2.58 -8.58 -3.85
N ALA A 112 -2.05 -7.99 -2.79
CA ALA A 112 -0.73 -8.33 -2.27
C ALA A 112 -0.68 -9.79 -1.77
N ILE A 113 -1.65 -10.20 -0.95
CA ILE A 113 -1.74 -11.59 -0.46
C ILE A 113 -1.97 -12.53 -1.64
N GLY A 114 -2.93 -12.23 -2.52
CA GLY A 114 -3.21 -13.06 -3.69
C GLY A 114 -2.00 -13.21 -4.62
N THR A 115 -1.16 -12.17 -4.75
CA THR A 115 0.09 -12.24 -5.51
C THR A 115 1.15 -13.08 -4.80
N ALA A 116 1.27 -12.94 -3.48
CA ALA A 116 2.24 -13.70 -2.68
C ALA A 116 1.90 -15.21 -2.61
N THR A 117 0.60 -15.56 -2.68
CA THR A 117 0.09 -16.93 -2.57
C THR A 117 -0.39 -17.53 -3.90
N ASP A 118 -0.25 -16.78 -5.01
CA ASP A 118 -0.76 -17.12 -6.35
C ASP A 118 -2.27 -17.42 -6.39
N ASN A 119 -3.06 -16.71 -5.57
CA ASN A 119 -4.50 -16.85 -5.49
C ASN A 119 -5.21 -15.80 -6.35
N SER A 120 -5.66 -16.21 -7.55
CA SER A 120 -6.32 -15.32 -8.51
C SER A 120 -7.67 -14.77 -8.02
N ASP A 121 -8.41 -15.51 -7.19
CA ASP A 121 -9.70 -15.04 -6.66
C ASP A 121 -9.52 -13.84 -5.71
N LEU A 122 -8.47 -13.87 -4.90
CA LEU A 122 -8.12 -12.74 -4.05
C LEU A 122 -7.71 -11.53 -4.89
N ILE A 123 -6.88 -11.74 -5.91
CA ILE A 123 -6.47 -10.65 -6.82
C ILE A 123 -7.69 -10.03 -7.49
N ASN A 124 -8.58 -10.84 -8.05
CA ASN A 124 -9.80 -10.35 -8.71
C ASN A 124 -10.70 -9.57 -7.72
N SER A 125 -10.87 -10.08 -6.50
CA SER A 125 -11.62 -9.39 -5.45
C SER A 125 -10.99 -8.05 -5.07
N GLY A 126 -9.66 -7.98 -5.02
CA GLY A 126 -8.92 -6.74 -4.77
C GLY A 126 -9.04 -5.74 -5.92
N LEU A 127 -8.97 -6.20 -7.17
CA LEU A 127 -9.13 -5.36 -8.36
C LEU A 127 -10.49 -4.65 -8.39
N LEU A 128 -11.57 -5.29 -7.94
CA LEU A 128 -12.88 -4.64 -7.87
C LEU A 128 -12.84 -3.40 -6.97
N ARG A 129 -12.15 -3.49 -5.81
CA ARG A 129 -12.03 -2.39 -4.85
C ARG A 129 -11.09 -1.28 -5.33
N ILE A 130 -9.97 -1.66 -5.93
CA ILE A 130 -9.04 -0.69 -6.54
C ILE A 130 -9.73 0.07 -7.66
N ARG A 131 -10.50 -0.62 -8.51
CA ARG A 131 -11.27 0.01 -9.58
C ARG A 131 -12.40 0.91 -9.07
N GLU A 132 -12.97 0.63 -7.89
CA GLU A 132 -13.86 1.58 -7.21
C GLU A 132 -13.10 2.89 -6.93
N GLY A 133 -11.91 2.82 -6.30
CA GLY A 133 -11.08 3.99 -6.06
C GLY A 133 -10.70 4.75 -7.34
N ILE A 134 -10.34 4.04 -8.40
CA ILE A 134 -10.02 4.65 -9.71
C ILE A 134 -11.24 5.39 -10.30
N ARG A 135 -12.44 4.85 -10.14
CA ARG A 135 -13.69 5.52 -10.59
C ARG A 135 -14.05 6.74 -9.76
N ASP A 136 -13.71 6.72 -8.47
CA ASP A 136 -13.99 7.82 -7.53
C ASP A 136 -13.11 9.07 -7.78
N ILE A 137 -12.01 8.93 -8.52
CA ILE A 137 -11.14 10.05 -8.88
C ILE A 137 -11.82 10.93 -9.93
N GLY A 138 -12.09 12.18 -9.55
CA GLY A 138 -12.72 13.18 -10.41
C GLY A 138 -11.83 13.62 -11.59
N PRO A 139 -12.39 14.41 -12.52
CA PRO A 139 -11.64 14.99 -13.63
C PRO A 139 -10.50 15.90 -13.18
N ASP A 140 -10.64 16.56 -12.02
CA ASP A 140 -9.65 17.41 -11.36
C ASP A 140 -8.60 16.63 -10.56
N GLY A 141 -8.72 15.30 -10.49
CA GLY A 141 -7.86 14.44 -9.69
C GLY A 141 -8.32 14.28 -8.23
N ALA A 142 -9.37 14.97 -7.80
CA ALA A 142 -9.83 14.92 -6.43
C ALA A 142 -10.70 13.70 -6.12
N LEU A 143 -10.64 13.26 -4.87
CA LEU A 143 -11.53 12.27 -4.27
C LEU A 143 -12.57 12.99 -3.42
N ALA A 144 -13.81 13.06 -3.89
CA ALA A 144 -14.87 13.86 -3.26
C ALA A 144 -15.13 13.51 -1.78
N ARG A 145 -14.92 12.25 -1.38
CA ARG A 145 -15.04 11.82 0.03
C ARG A 145 -13.89 12.32 0.88
N GLU A 146 -12.67 12.37 0.31
CA GLU A 146 -11.48 12.84 1.02
C GLU A 146 -11.46 14.38 1.10
N VAL A 147 -12.03 15.10 0.14
CA VAL A 147 -12.23 16.56 0.23
C VAL A 147 -13.02 16.94 1.49
N LYS A 148 -14.01 16.13 1.89
CA LYS A 148 -14.82 16.36 3.10
C LYS A 148 -14.04 16.21 4.41
N ARG A 149 -12.75 15.83 4.37
CA ARG A 149 -11.89 15.75 5.56
C ARG A 149 -11.35 17.10 6.04
N GLY A 150 -11.76 18.20 5.41
CA GLY A 150 -11.40 19.56 5.82
C GLY A 150 -9.91 19.83 5.67
N ASP A 151 -9.25 20.23 6.73
CA ASP A 151 -7.81 20.55 6.77
C ASP A 151 -6.90 19.33 6.54
N ARG A 152 -7.43 18.12 6.61
CA ARG A 152 -6.73 16.87 6.31
C ARG A 152 -7.04 16.29 4.93
N ALA A 153 -7.71 17.03 4.07
CA ALA A 153 -8.10 16.52 2.75
C ALA A 153 -6.87 16.09 1.93
N LEU A 154 -5.83 16.91 1.84
CA LEU A 154 -4.59 16.57 1.12
C LEU A 154 -3.91 15.33 1.69
N HIS A 155 -3.82 15.21 3.03
CA HIS A 155 -3.32 14.01 3.69
C HIS A 155 -4.06 12.75 3.23
N TYR A 156 -5.40 12.77 3.20
CA TYR A 156 -6.18 11.60 2.79
C TYR A 156 -6.13 11.33 1.29
N HIS A 157 -5.91 12.33 0.43
CA HIS A 157 -5.60 12.11 -1.00
C HIS A 157 -4.27 11.39 -1.17
N THR A 158 -3.23 11.80 -0.44
CA THR A 158 -1.93 11.14 -0.41
C THR A 158 -2.06 9.71 0.10
N PHE A 159 -2.78 9.51 1.21
CA PHE A 159 -3.00 8.19 1.80
C PHE A 159 -3.82 7.25 0.90
N ALA A 160 -4.77 7.78 0.11
CA ALA A 160 -5.53 7.01 -0.87
C ALA A 160 -4.68 6.62 -2.10
N LEU A 161 -3.74 7.47 -2.49
CA LEU A 161 -2.88 7.23 -3.65
C LEU A 161 -1.93 6.05 -3.44
N ILE A 162 -1.46 5.82 -2.21
CA ILE A 162 -0.57 4.71 -1.87
C ILE A 162 -1.14 3.36 -2.37
N PRO A 163 -2.30 2.89 -1.88
CA PRO A 163 -2.82 1.58 -2.29
C PRO A 163 -3.13 1.49 -3.79
N LEU A 164 -3.51 2.60 -4.43
CA LEU A 164 -3.80 2.62 -5.86
C LEU A 164 -2.54 2.40 -6.70
N VAL A 165 -1.44 3.08 -6.36
CA VAL A 165 -0.15 2.94 -7.05
C VAL A 165 0.45 1.56 -6.81
N PHE A 166 0.54 1.09 -5.55
CA PHE A 166 1.11 -0.23 -5.27
C PHE A 166 0.30 -1.37 -5.86
N ALA A 167 -1.03 -1.26 -5.88
CA ALA A 167 -1.87 -2.24 -6.58
C ALA A 167 -1.61 -2.24 -8.09
N ALA A 168 -1.47 -1.07 -8.71
CA ALA A 168 -1.16 -0.96 -10.14
C ALA A 168 0.16 -1.68 -10.47
N GLU A 169 1.21 -1.45 -9.68
CA GLU A 169 2.51 -2.11 -9.89
C GLU A 169 2.44 -3.63 -9.70
N LEU A 170 1.73 -4.12 -8.68
CA LEU A 170 1.63 -5.55 -8.42
C LEU A 170 0.93 -6.29 -9.55
N VAL A 171 -0.11 -5.71 -10.17
CA VAL A 171 -0.88 -6.38 -11.23
C VAL A 171 -0.29 -6.17 -12.63
N GLN A 172 0.68 -5.27 -12.79
CA GLN A 172 1.37 -5.04 -14.05
C GLN A 172 1.96 -6.33 -14.64
N ARG A 173 2.51 -7.20 -13.78
CA ARG A 173 3.06 -8.50 -14.19
C ARG A 173 2.00 -9.46 -14.74
N ARG A 174 0.72 -9.16 -14.54
CA ARG A 174 -0.43 -9.90 -15.09
C ARG A 174 -1.03 -9.21 -16.32
N HIS A 175 -0.30 -8.26 -16.92
CA HIS A 175 -0.73 -7.46 -18.06
C HIS A 175 -2.01 -6.64 -17.81
N ILE A 176 -2.26 -6.24 -16.56
CA ILE A 176 -3.35 -5.35 -16.16
C ILE A 176 -2.77 -3.96 -15.94
N ASP A 177 -3.12 -3.01 -16.80
CA ASP A 177 -2.63 -1.64 -16.75
C ASP A 177 -3.69 -0.71 -16.12
N LEU A 178 -3.65 -0.60 -14.79
CA LEU A 178 -4.56 0.27 -14.02
C LEU A 178 -4.27 1.76 -14.24
N TYR A 179 -3.06 2.12 -14.68
CA TYR A 179 -2.72 3.53 -14.94
C TYR A 179 -3.50 4.12 -16.12
N ARG A 180 -3.94 3.28 -17.07
CA ARG A 180 -4.76 3.72 -18.22
C ARG A 180 -6.24 3.81 -17.91
N GLU A 181 -6.71 3.16 -16.85
CA GLU A 181 -8.14 3.12 -16.53
C GLU A 181 -8.69 4.51 -16.20
N ASN A 182 -9.97 4.70 -16.51
CA ASN A 182 -10.73 5.94 -16.27
C ASN A 182 -9.97 7.22 -16.73
N GLY A 183 -9.42 7.20 -17.95
CA GLY A 183 -8.69 8.34 -18.51
C GLY A 183 -7.47 8.75 -17.68
N HIS A 184 -6.65 7.76 -17.30
CA HIS A 184 -5.45 7.95 -16.46
C HIS A 184 -5.74 8.54 -15.09
N ALA A 185 -6.78 8.06 -14.40
CA ALA A 185 -7.25 8.62 -13.14
C ALA A 185 -6.16 8.64 -12.05
N ILE A 186 -5.37 7.54 -11.90
CA ILE A 186 -4.25 7.51 -10.94
C ILE A 186 -3.27 8.65 -11.22
N GLY A 187 -2.97 8.91 -12.50
CA GLY A 187 -2.11 10.02 -12.92
C GLY A 187 -2.69 11.40 -12.59
N ARG A 188 -4.03 11.59 -12.70
CA ARG A 188 -4.66 12.84 -12.29
C ARG A 188 -4.56 13.08 -10.78
N LEU A 189 -4.82 12.04 -9.97
CA LEU A 189 -4.67 12.13 -8.52
C LEU A 189 -3.21 12.35 -8.13
N ALA A 190 -2.26 11.65 -8.76
CA ALA A 190 -0.83 11.85 -8.53
C ALA A 190 -0.42 13.30 -8.85
N ASN A 191 -0.86 13.83 -9.99
CA ASN A 191 -0.59 15.22 -10.37
C ASN A 191 -1.15 16.23 -9.37
N LEU A 192 -2.37 16.02 -8.86
CA LEU A 192 -2.95 16.86 -7.83
C LEU A 192 -2.08 16.86 -6.56
N VAL A 193 -1.65 15.68 -6.09
CA VAL A 193 -0.83 15.56 -4.87
C VAL A 193 0.58 16.14 -5.10
N ILE A 194 1.22 15.87 -6.25
CA ILE A 194 2.54 16.43 -6.58
C ILE A 194 2.51 17.95 -6.54
N ASN A 195 1.53 18.56 -7.21
CA ASN A 195 1.37 20.02 -7.22
C ASN A 195 1.20 20.58 -5.81
N ALA A 196 0.39 19.92 -4.97
CA ALA A 196 0.15 20.35 -3.60
C ALA A 196 1.35 20.14 -2.66
N VAL A 197 2.24 19.17 -2.95
CA VAL A 197 3.50 18.99 -2.22
C VAL A 197 4.50 20.08 -2.58
N VAL A 198 4.53 20.50 -3.86
CA VAL A 198 5.37 21.60 -4.33
C VAL A 198 4.86 22.96 -3.86
N ASP A 199 3.56 23.18 -3.99
CA ASP A 199 2.88 24.41 -3.57
C ASP A 199 1.53 24.04 -2.91
N PRO A 200 1.46 24.02 -1.57
CA PRO A 200 0.23 23.72 -0.84
C PRO A 200 -0.96 24.61 -1.20
N ALA A 201 -0.74 25.84 -1.61
CA ALA A 201 -1.78 26.74 -2.05
C ALA A 201 -2.48 26.27 -3.34
N SER A 202 -1.83 25.43 -4.15
CA SER A 202 -2.45 24.84 -5.34
C SER A 202 -3.67 23.98 -5.01
N PHE A 203 -3.75 23.42 -3.79
CA PHE A 203 -4.87 22.61 -3.32
C PHE A 203 -6.11 23.45 -2.96
N GLU A 204 -5.98 24.78 -2.86
CA GLU A 204 -7.12 25.69 -2.61
C GLU A 204 -8.15 25.68 -3.76
N LYS A 205 -7.76 25.20 -4.94
CA LYS A 205 -8.68 24.96 -6.05
C LYS A 205 -9.66 23.81 -5.79
N ILE A 206 -9.31 22.91 -4.89
CA ILE A 206 -10.12 21.74 -4.50
C ILE A 206 -10.98 22.08 -3.27
N THR A 207 -10.40 22.79 -2.31
CA THR A 207 -11.08 23.24 -1.09
C THR A 207 -10.44 24.52 -0.57
N PRO A 208 -11.25 25.55 -0.17
CA PRO A 208 -10.70 26.78 0.39
C PRO A 208 -10.11 26.61 1.79
N ILE A 209 -10.16 25.40 2.36
CA ILE A 209 -9.65 25.10 3.69
C ILE A 209 -8.16 24.89 3.60
N LYS A 210 -7.39 25.70 4.36
CA LYS A 210 -5.93 25.55 4.45
C LYS A 210 -5.59 24.14 4.94
N GLN A 211 -4.68 23.46 4.23
CA GLN A 211 -4.32 22.09 4.53
C GLN A 211 -3.28 22.01 5.65
N ALA A 212 -3.52 21.11 6.60
CA ALA A 212 -2.53 20.72 7.60
C ALA A 212 -1.55 19.71 6.97
N LEU A 213 -0.28 20.12 6.86
CA LEU A 213 0.79 19.23 6.40
C LEU A 213 1.49 18.64 7.64
N PHE A 214 1.26 17.37 7.89
CA PHE A 214 1.91 16.65 8.97
C PHE A 214 3.28 16.12 8.51
N PRO A 215 4.30 16.02 9.41
CA PRO A 215 5.62 15.51 9.03
C PRO A 215 5.57 14.13 8.36
N TRP A 216 4.72 13.22 8.84
CA TRP A 216 4.56 11.88 8.25
C TRP A 216 3.91 11.90 6.86
N THR A 217 3.06 12.89 6.55
CA THR A 217 2.51 13.06 5.19
C THR A 217 3.62 13.39 4.20
N LEU A 218 4.65 14.09 4.66
CA LEU A 218 5.76 14.53 3.80
C LEU A 218 6.89 13.50 3.73
N GLN A 219 6.91 12.47 4.56
CA GLN A 219 7.97 11.46 4.58
C GLN A 219 7.44 10.08 4.22
N ASP A 220 6.67 9.46 5.09
CA ASP A 220 6.28 8.06 4.90
C ASP A 220 5.17 7.91 3.85
N GLU A 221 4.20 8.83 3.84
CA GLU A 221 3.05 8.75 2.93
C GLU A 221 3.36 9.18 1.49
N LEU A 222 4.52 9.79 1.24
CA LEU A 222 5.00 10.06 -0.12
C LEU A 222 5.77 8.87 -0.73
N CYS A 223 5.84 7.75 -0.05
CA CYS A 223 6.54 6.54 -0.52
C CYS A 223 6.00 6.00 -1.86
N TRP A 224 4.75 6.31 -2.21
CA TRP A 224 4.17 5.96 -3.51
C TRP A 224 4.92 6.58 -4.69
N MET A 225 5.68 7.65 -4.46
CA MET A 225 6.48 8.30 -5.49
C MET A 225 7.57 7.38 -6.05
N GLU A 226 8.09 6.43 -5.26
CA GLU A 226 9.12 5.49 -5.72
C GLU A 226 8.62 4.60 -6.87
N PRO A 227 7.59 3.73 -6.68
CA PRO A 227 7.08 2.91 -7.77
C PRO A 227 6.44 3.75 -8.88
N TYR A 228 5.77 4.84 -8.55
CA TYR A 228 5.18 5.72 -9.55
C TYR A 228 6.24 6.34 -10.47
N TYR A 229 7.36 6.83 -9.92
CA TYR A 229 8.47 7.35 -10.72
C TYR A 229 9.14 6.25 -11.54
N ALA A 230 9.29 5.05 -11.01
CA ALA A 230 9.84 3.93 -11.77
C ALA A 230 9.02 3.64 -13.04
N HIS A 231 7.71 3.83 -12.97
CA HIS A 231 6.77 3.59 -14.07
C HIS A 231 6.59 4.79 -15.00
N VAL A 232 6.25 5.98 -14.44
CA VAL A 232 5.78 7.14 -15.22
C VAL A 232 6.91 8.07 -15.64
N ARG A 233 8.02 8.11 -14.88
CA ARG A 233 9.18 9.01 -15.13
C ARG A 233 8.82 10.49 -15.14
N ASP A 234 7.90 10.92 -14.27
CA ASP A 234 7.54 12.33 -14.12
C ASP A 234 8.78 13.16 -13.70
N PRO A 235 9.18 14.18 -14.48
CA PRO A 235 10.42 14.92 -14.25
C PRO A 235 10.44 15.77 -12.98
N ARG A 236 9.29 15.98 -12.33
CA ARG A 236 9.20 16.72 -11.06
C ARG A 236 9.61 15.86 -9.85
N LEU A 237 9.45 14.54 -9.96
CA LEU A 237 9.62 13.62 -8.85
C LEU A 237 11.05 13.46 -8.34
N PRO A 238 12.11 13.43 -9.16
CA PRO A 238 13.49 13.32 -8.66
C PRO A 238 13.82 14.34 -7.57
N ALA A 239 13.46 15.60 -7.76
CA ALA A 239 13.70 16.67 -6.79
C ALA A 239 12.88 16.50 -5.48
N LEU A 240 11.74 15.81 -5.54
CA LEU A 240 10.92 15.51 -4.37
C LEU A 240 11.38 14.24 -3.65
N ILE A 241 11.84 13.23 -4.40
CA ILE A 241 12.27 11.94 -3.89
C ILE A 241 13.64 12.03 -3.21
N ALA A 242 14.65 12.59 -3.90
CA ALA A 242 16.05 12.55 -3.45
C ALA A 242 16.26 13.02 -2.00
N PRO A 243 15.72 14.16 -1.54
CA PRO A 243 15.95 14.64 -0.18
C PRO A 243 15.16 13.84 0.90
N ARG A 244 14.26 12.94 0.50
CA ARG A 244 13.38 12.18 1.40
C ARG A 244 13.76 10.71 1.50
N ARG A 245 14.64 10.22 0.63
CA ARG A 245 15.13 8.83 0.70
C ARG A 245 15.96 8.59 1.97
N PRO A 246 15.87 7.36 2.55
CA PRO A 246 15.00 6.27 2.15
C PRO A 246 13.56 6.45 2.66
N PHE A 247 12.57 6.13 1.83
CA PHE A 247 11.19 5.99 2.28
C PHE A 247 11.00 4.66 2.99
N SER A 248 10.26 4.70 4.09
CA SER A 248 9.86 3.50 4.83
C SER A 248 8.38 3.58 5.17
N GLU A 249 7.64 2.53 4.87
CA GLU A 249 6.21 2.43 5.20
C GLU A 249 5.93 1.03 5.77
N TRP A 250 5.57 0.98 7.03
CA TRP A 250 5.37 -0.26 7.78
C TRP A 250 4.25 -1.14 7.20
N ARG A 251 3.30 -0.60 6.45
CA ARG A 251 2.21 -1.36 5.78
C ARG A 251 2.68 -2.03 4.48
N LEU A 252 3.86 -1.70 4.00
CA LEU A 252 4.35 -2.04 2.66
C LEU A 252 5.67 -2.83 2.66
N GLY A 253 5.97 -3.51 3.76
CA GLY A 253 7.19 -4.30 3.88
C GLY A 253 8.43 -3.49 4.25
N GLY A 254 8.26 -2.33 4.89
CA GLY A 254 9.35 -1.51 5.43
C GLY A 254 10.01 -0.61 4.41
N ASN A 255 11.26 -0.89 4.01
CA ASN A 255 12.06 -0.03 3.14
C ASN A 255 11.56 -0.04 1.68
N VAL A 256 10.69 0.93 1.38
CA VAL A 256 10.08 1.10 0.05
C VAL A 256 11.12 1.50 -1.00
N THR A 257 12.08 2.36 -0.64
CA THR A 257 13.15 2.77 -1.57
C THR A 257 13.96 1.58 -2.05
N ALA A 258 14.34 0.67 -1.13
CA ALA A 258 15.12 -0.52 -1.51
C ALA A 258 14.32 -1.50 -2.38
N ALA A 259 12.98 -1.57 -2.17
CA ALA A 259 12.13 -2.52 -2.88
C ALA A 259 11.63 -1.99 -4.23
N TRP A 260 11.40 -0.70 -4.37
CA TRP A 260 10.68 -0.09 -5.47
C TRP A 260 11.41 1.12 -6.09
N GLY A 261 12.50 1.58 -5.50
CA GLY A 261 13.20 2.77 -5.95
C GLY A 261 13.87 2.57 -7.31
N ALA A 262 13.73 3.58 -8.18
CA ALA A 262 14.48 3.67 -9.42
C ALA A 262 15.68 4.60 -9.27
N GLU A 263 16.67 4.46 -10.16
CA GLU A 263 17.76 5.43 -10.27
C GLU A 263 17.21 6.83 -10.57
N LEU A 264 17.75 7.82 -9.89
CA LEU A 264 17.43 9.23 -10.10
C LEU A 264 18.48 9.88 -10.99
N PRO A 265 18.10 10.82 -11.86
CA PRO A 265 19.06 11.55 -12.68
C PRO A 265 20.07 12.33 -11.80
N GLY A 266 21.36 12.16 -12.06
CA GLY A 266 22.42 12.92 -11.39
C GLY A 266 22.84 12.42 -10.00
N HIS A 267 22.45 11.24 -9.62
CA HIS A 267 22.89 10.56 -8.38
C HIS A 267 23.59 9.26 -8.68
#